data_4c31adeb2e0d68cd352f3a3091c2a581
#
_entry.id   4c31adeb2e0d68cd352f3a3091c2a581
#
_cell.length_a   1.000
_cell.length_b   1.000
_cell.length_c   1.000
_cell.angle_alpha   90.00
_cell.angle_beta   90.00
_cell.angle_gamma   90.00
#
_symmetry.space_group_name_H-M   'P 1'
#
loop_
_entity.id
_entity.type
_entity.pdbx_description
1 polymer ?
#
loop_
_entity_poly.entity_id
_entity_poly.type
_entity_poly.pdbx_seq_one_letter_code
_entity_poly.pdbx_strand_id
1 'polypeptide(L)'
;MADLDLSGKTAIVTGASSGIGRATARALAAAGVRVAGGARRVERLETDIALPLDVTDPESSARFVDAAAEQLGEINILFNNAGLALGRAPFDESSEEDEARVFGTNVSGLVRMTRLCLPHFGDWGHIVNMGSVAGRQAYPGGASYIAAKFAERGFTYALREDLLGRPIRITTVDAGMVNTEFSLVRFKGDAEQADSVYEGIDPMTAEDISDSVMFALTRPWHMNVDEIVVKARNQASGGRILREP
;
A
#
# COMPACT_ATOMS: atom_id res chain seq x y z
N MET A 1 1.14 16.78 22.62
CA MET A 1 1.94 15.57 22.82
C MET A 1 2.99 15.56 21.72
N ALA A 2 4.24 15.22 22.02
CA ALA A 2 5.27 15.15 21.00
C ALA A 2 5.00 13.94 20.08
N ASP A 3 5.24 14.10 18.77
CA ASP A 3 5.21 13.01 17.81
C ASP A 3 6.29 11.99 18.14
N LEU A 4 6.06 10.71 17.77
CA LEU A 4 7.03 9.65 17.93
C LEU A 4 8.21 9.90 16.96
N ASP A 5 9.42 9.91 17.49
CA ASP A 5 10.63 9.95 16.68
C ASP A 5 10.87 8.60 16.00
N LEU A 6 11.02 8.61 14.68
CA LEU A 6 11.30 7.44 13.87
C LEU A 6 12.79 7.25 13.57
N SER A 7 13.67 8.17 14.02
CA SER A 7 15.10 8.10 13.76
C SER A 7 15.69 6.76 14.26
N GLY A 8 16.50 6.13 13.40
CA GLY A 8 17.13 4.84 13.68
C GLY A 8 16.21 3.62 13.57
N LYS A 9 14.92 3.81 13.24
CA LYS A 9 14.01 2.71 12.93
C LYS A 9 14.30 2.13 11.54
N THR A 10 13.72 0.97 11.27
CA THR A 10 13.88 0.25 10.02
C THR A 10 12.53 -0.01 9.36
N ALA A 11 12.48 -0.03 8.05
CA ALA A 11 11.25 -0.25 7.31
C ALA A 11 11.42 -1.17 6.11
N ILE A 12 10.41 -1.97 5.85
CA ILE A 12 10.17 -2.63 4.57
C ILE A 12 9.03 -1.92 3.86
N VAL A 13 9.24 -1.55 2.58
CA VAL A 13 8.24 -0.95 1.71
C VAL A 13 8.08 -1.80 0.45
N THR A 14 6.91 -2.40 0.26
CA THR A 14 6.61 -3.15 -0.96
C THR A 14 6.08 -2.22 -2.06
N GLY A 15 6.45 -2.46 -3.32
CA GLY A 15 6.07 -1.59 -4.44
C GLY A 15 6.72 -0.19 -4.37
N ALA A 16 7.94 -0.09 -3.84
CA ALA A 16 8.65 1.17 -3.60
C ALA A 16 9.19 1.86 -4.87
N SER A 17 9.03 1.26 -6.06
CA SER A 17 9.61 1.79 -7.31
C SER A 17 8.81 2.94 -7.94
N SER A 18 7.60 3.24 -7.47
CA SER A 18 6.75 4.31 -8.03
C SER A 18 5.64 4.74 -7.06
N GLY A 19 4.97 5.84 -7.38
CA GLY A 19 3.76 6.31 -6.72
C GLY A 19 3.90 6.42 -5.20
N ILE A 20 2.88 5.99 -4.49
CA ILE A 20 2.76 6.10 -3.02
C ILE A 20 3.91 5.39 -2.31
N GLY A 21 4.31 4.19 -2.77
CA GLY A 21 5.41 3.44 -2.16
C GLY A 21 6.73 4.19 -2.22
N ARG A 22 7.05 4.81 -3.37
CA ARG A 22 8.25 5.63 -3.51
C ARG A 22 8.19 6.90 -2.65
N ALA A 23 7.05 7.60 -2.67
CA ALA A 23 6.88 8.81 -1.84
C ALA A 23 7.03 8.49 -0.35
N THR A 24 6.42 7.41 0.13
CA THR A 24 6.51 6.98 1.52
C THR A 24 7.94 6.52 1.88
N ALA A 25 8.62 5.79 1.00
CA ALA A 25 10.01 5.40 1.23
C ALA A 25 10.94 6.61 1.40
N ARG A 26 10.77 7.66 0.57
CA ARG A 26 11.49 8.92 0.69
C ARG A 26 11.17 9.66 2.00
N ALA A 27 9.88 9.72 2.38
CA ALA A 27 9.46 10.36 3.64
C ALA A 27 10.03 9.64 4.87
N LEU A 28 10.02 8.30 4.87
CA LEU A 28 10.65 7.49 5.90
C LEU A 28 12.15 7.75 6.00
N ALA A 29 12.86 7.74 4.87
CA ALA A 29 14.30 8.04 4.84
C ALA A 29 14.60 9.45 5.36
N ALA A 30 13.79 10.45 4.98
CA ALA A 30 13.90 11.82 5.47
C ALA A 30 13.67 11.93 7.00
N ALA A 31 12.87 11.02 7.59
CA ALA A 31 12.66 10.88 9.02
C ALA A 31 13.75 10.05 9.74
N GLY A 32 14.84 9.69 9.06
CA GLY A 32 15.94 8.91 9.63
C GLY A 32 15.68 7.40 9.75
N VAL A 33 14.68 6.89 9.03
CA VAL A 33 14.38 5.45 8.94
C VAL A 33 15.23 4.81 7.86
N ARG A 34 15.86 3.67 8.16
CA ARG A 34 16.58 2.88 7.16
C ARG A 34 15.60 1.98 6.40
N VAL A 35 15.50 2.16 5.08
CA VAL A 35 14.44 1.57 4.26
C VAL A 35 14.96 0.48 3.34
N ALA A 36 14.37 -0.72 3.41
CA ALA A 36 14.46 -1.76 2.40
C ALA A 36 13.25 -1.68 1.46
N GLY A 37 13.48 -1.25 0.22
CA GLY A 37 12.48 -1.18 -0.82
C GLY A 37 12.46 -2.44 -1.67
N GLY A 38 11.26 -2.99 -1.91
CA GLY A 38 11.04 -4.12 -2.77
C GLY A 38 10.18 -3.79 -3.98
N ALA A 39 10.62 -4.17 -5.18
CA ALA A 39 9.85 -4.04 -6.41
C ALA A 39 10.40 -4.94 -7.52
N ARG A 40 9.60 -5.17 -8.57
CA ARG A 40 10.05 -5.86 -9.79
C ARG A 40 11.01 -5.01 -10.61
N ARG A 41 10.85 -3.68 -10.57
CA ARG A 41 11.71 -2.68 -11.25
C ARG A 41 12.75 -2.15 -10.27
N VAL A 42 13.75 -2.98 -9.96
CA VAL A 42 14.77 -2.69 -8.94
C VAL A 42 15.56 -1.41 -9.28
N GLU A 43 15.81 -1.17 -10.55
CA GLU A 43 16.53 0.00 -11.08
C GLU A 43 15.84 1.35 -10.79
N ARG A 44 14.58 1.31 -10.32
CA ARG A 44 13.79 2.50 -9.94
C ARG A 44 13.65 2.68 -8.44
N LEU A 45 14.28 1.82 -7.65
CA LEU A 45 14.25 1.92 -6.20
C LEU A 45 15.24 3.00 -5.74
N GLU A 46 14.76 3.89 -4.87
CA GLU A 46 15.52 4.99 -4.28
C GLU A 46 15.56 4.81 -2.76
N THR A 47 15.98 3.63 -2.32
CA THR A 47 16.00 3.23 -0.91
C THR A 47 17.40 2.79 -0.50
N ASP A 48 17.72 2.81 0.82
CA ASP A 48 19.03 2.39 1.33
C ASP A 48 19.37 0.96 0.91
N ILE A 49 18.36 0.10 0.88
CA ILE A 49 18.45 -1.30 0.46
C ILE A 49 17.44 -1.50 -0.66
N ALA A 50 17.91 -1.75 -1.87
CA ALA A 50 17.09 -1.96 -3.07
C ALA A 50 17.13 -3.44 -3.47
N LEU A 51 16.00 -4.14 -3.37
CA LEU A 51 15.93 -5.59 -3.60
C LEU A 51 14.79 -5.97 -4.57
N PRO A 52 15.00 -7.03 -5.39
CA PRO A 52 13.93 -7.55 -6.24
C PRO A 52 12.82 -8.17 -5.41
N LEU A 53 11.57 -7.84 -5.76
CA LEU A 53 10.39 -8.40 -5.11
C LEU A 53 9.23 -8.53 -6.11
N ASP A 54 8.74 -9.74 -6.27
CA ASP A 54 7.40 -10.02 -6.78
C ASP A 54 6.57 -10.61 -5.64
N VAL A 55 5.61 -9.86 -5.12
CA VAL A 55 4.76 -10.32 -3.99
C VAL A 55 3.85 -11.49 -4.37
N THR A 56 3.66 -11.78 -5.66
CA THR A 56 2.87 -12.92 -6.13
C THR A 56 3.65 -14.22 -6.08
N ASP A 57 4.98 -14.15 -6.12
CA ASP A 57 5.88 -15.28 -6.03
C ASP A 57 6.32 -15.54 -4.59
N PRO A 58 5.99 -16.72 -4.00
CA PRO A 58 6.38 -17.08 -2.64
C PRO A 58 7.89 -17.08 -2.40
N GLU A 59 8.67 -17.59 -3.36
CA GLU A 59 10.13 -17.67 -3.22
C GLU A 59 10.78 -16.28 -3.32
N SER A 60 10.29 -15.43 -4.23
CA SER A 60 10.73 -14.03 -4.32
C SER A 60 10.46 -13.28 -3.04
N SER A 61 9.27 -13.46 -2.45
CA SER A 61 8.88 -12.84 -1.19
C SER A 61 9.77 -13.29 -0.03
N ALA A 62 10.06 -14.60 0.08
CA ALA A 62 10.92 -15.14 1.13
C ALA A 62 12.35 -14.60 1.00
N ARG A 63 12.97 -14.73 -0.18
CA ARG A 63 14.33 -14.19 -0.43
C ARG A 63 14.43 -12.69 -0.15
N PHE A 64 13.40 -11.93 -0.48
CA PHE A 64 13.37 -10.49 -0.21
C PHE A 64 13.38 -10.20 1.29
N VAL A 65 12.50 -10.87 2.08
CA VAL A 65 12.40 -10.63 3.52
C VAL A 65 13.67 -11.08 4.22
N ASP A 66 14.23 -12.25 3.86
CA ASP A 66 15.47 -12.76 4.45
C ASP A 66 16.64 -11.77 4.21
N ALA A 67 16.82 -11.31 2.96
CA ALA A 67 17.88 -10.36 2.62
C ALA A 67 17.67 -8.97 3.25
N ALA A 68 16.42 -8.53 3.39
CA ALA A 68 16.11 -7.28 4.07
C ALA A 68 16.37 -7.39 5.58
N ALA A 69 15.94 -8.47 6.23
CA ALA A 69 16.15 -8.70 7.64
C ALA A 69 17.65 -8.88 7.99
N GLU A 70 18.42 -9.55 7.14
CA GLU A 70 19.88 -9.66 7.30
C GLU A 70 20.56 -8.28 7.32
N GLN A 71 20.12 -7.36 6.48
CA GLN A 71 20.72 -6.04 6.37
C GLN A 71 20.16 -5.03 7.36
N LEU A 72 18.87 -5.11 7.70
CA LEU A 72 18.21 -4.18 8.63
C LEU A 72 18.39 -4.58 10.08
N GLY A 73 18.48 -5.88 10.37
CA GLY A 73 18.30 -6.45 11.70
C GLY A 73 16.81 -6.57 12.03
N GLU A 74 16.36 -5.88 13.08
CA GLU A 74 14.93 -5.81 13.43
C GLU A 74 14.12 -5.04 12.38
N ILE A 75 12.90 -5.46 12.11
CA ILE A 75 11.94 -4.72 11.28
C ILE A 75 10.98 -3.96 12.19
N ASN A 76 10.93 -2.64 12.07
CA ASN A 76 10.04 -1.81 12.84
C ASN A 76 8.75 -1.45 12.06
N ILE A 77 8.87 -1.24 10.75
CA ILE A 77 7.74 -0.81 9.90
C ILE A 77 7.63 -1.75 8.71
N LEU A 78 6.41 -2.24 8.47
CA LEU A 78 6.05 -2.89 7.21
C LEU A 78 4.99 -2.05 6.50
N PHE A 79 5.32 -1.48 5.35
CA PHE A 79 4.34 -0.85 4.49
C PHE A 79 3.98 -1.77 3.32
N ASN A 80 2.84 -2.46 3.44
CA ASN A 80 2.24 -3.26 2.39
C ASN A 80 1.56 -2.33 1.38
N ASN A 81 2.33 -1.85 0.41
CA ASN A 81 1.85 -0.93 -0.61
C ASN A 81 1.73 -1.57 -2.00
N ALA A 82 2.46 -2.65 -2.27
CA ALA A 82 2.36 -3.33 -3.56
C ALA A 82 0.90 -3.71 -3.87
N GLY A 83 0.37 -3.16 -4.95
CA GLY A 83 -1.01 -3.37 -5.35
C GLY A 83 -1.27 -2.91 -6.78
N LEU A 84 -2.30 -3.44 -7.41
CA LEU A 84 -2.74 -3.07 -8.75
C LEU A 84 -4.25 -3.26 -8.93
N ALA A 85 -4.78 -2.62 -9.96
CA ALA A 85 -6.06 -2.96 -10.56
C ALA A 85 -5.83 -3.19 -12.05
N LEU A 86 -6.66 -4.02 -12.68
CA LEU A 86 -6.62 -4.31 -14.11
C LEU A 86 -8.02 -4.21 -14.69
N GLY A 87 -8.14 -3.48 -15.79
CA GLY A 87 -9.40 -3.26 -16.49
C GLY A 87 -10.43 -2.43 -15.72
N ARG A 88 -11.53 -2.13 -16.42
CA ARG A 88 -12.73 -1.48 -15.90
C ARG A 88 -13.99 -1.93 -16.64
N ALA A 89 -13.93 -3.06 -17.34
CA ALA A 89 -15.07 -3.66 -18.02
C ALA A 89 -16.12 -4.18 -17.01
N PRO A 90 -17.37 -4.35 -17.40
CA PRO A 90 -18.34 -5.15 -16.67
C PRO A 90 -17.79 -6.54 -16.35
N PHE A 91 -18.32 -7.18 -15.29
CA PHE A 91 -17.74 -8.44 -14.79
C PHE A 91 -17.78 -9.59 -15.83
N ASP A 92 -18.83 -9.68 -16.60
CA ASP A 92 -19.02 -10.67 -17.67
C ASP A 92 -18.08 -10.49 -18.87
N GLU A 93 -17.40 -9.34 -18.95
CA GLU A 93 -16.38 -9.03 -19.95
C GLU A 93 -14.97 -9.00 -19.36
N SER A 94 -14.84 -9.25 -18.05
CA SER A 94 -13.53 -9.22 -17.36
C SER A 94 -12.69 -10.48 -17.65
N SER A 95 -11.38 -10.38 -17.47
CA SER A 95 -10.44 -11.47 -17.70
C SER A 95 -10.13 -12.20 -16.40
N GLU A 96 -10.32 -13.54 -16.39
CA GLU A 96 -9.95 -14.40 -15.27
C GLU A 96 -8.44 -14.27 -14.93
N GLU A 97 -7.58 -14.10 -15.93
CA GLU A 97 -6.15 -13.86 -15.71
C GLU A 97 -5.90 -12.54 -14.97
N ASP A 98 -6.59 -11.47 -15.37
CA ASP A 98 -6.49 -10.18 -14.69
C ASP A 98 -7.00 -10.26 -13.25
N GLU A 99 -8.09 -10.98 -13.02
CA GLU A 99 -8.63 -11.23 -11.68
C GLU A 99 -7.64 -11.98 -10.79
N ALA A 100 -7.07 -13.06 -11.28
CA ALA A 100 -6.04 -13.84 -10.57
C ALA A 100 -4.84 -12.96 -10.19
N ARG A 101 -4.40 -12.07 -11.10
CA ARG A 101 -3.32 -11.12 -10.82
C ARG A 101 -3.69 -10.07 -9.77
N VAL A 102 -4.92 -9.57 -9.81
CA VAL A 102 -5.44 -8.61 -8.81
C VAL A 102 -5.47 -9.26 -7.42
N PHE A 103 -6.05 -10.46 -7.29
CA PHE A 103 -6.10 -11.18 -6.02
C PHE A 103 -4.70 -11.63 -5.55
N GLY A 104 -3.89 -12.15 -6.48
CA GLY A 104 -2.52 -12.58 -6.20
C GLY A 104 -1.67 -11.44 -5.60
N THR A 105 -1.77 -10.24 -6.16
CA THR A 105 -0.99 -9.09 -5.70
C THR A 105 -1.59 -8.48 -4.43
N ASN A 106 -2.87 -8.08 -4.48
CA ASN A 106 -3.45 -7.25 -3.42
C ASN A 106 -3.81 -8.06 -2.17
N VAL A 107 -4.13 -9.35 -2.29
CA VAL A 107 -4.54 -10.18 -1.15
C VAL A 107 -3.44 -11.16 -0.76
N SER A 108 -3.13 -12.12 -1.64
CA SER A 108 -2.17 -13.18 -1.31
C SER A 108 -0.77 -12.62 -1.03
N GLY A 109 -0.33 -11.63 -1.82
CA GLY A 109 0.93 -10.92 -1.64
C GLY A 109 1.01 -10.20 -0.30
N LEU A 110 -0.01 -9.41 0.04
CA LEU A 110 -0.07 -8.68 1.31
C LEU A 110 -0.05 -9.63 2.51
N VAL A 111 -0.88 -10.69 2.49
CA VAL A 111 -0.93 -11.71 3.56
C VAL A 111 0.42 -12.41 3.72
N ARG A 112 1.06 -12.77 2.59
CA ARG A 112 2.39 -13.40 2.58
C ARG A 112 3.46 -12.49 3.17
N MET A 113 3.56 -11.25 2.69
CA MET A 113 4.54 -10.29 3.19
C MET A 113 4.37 -10.04 4.69
N THR A 114 3.13 -9.88 5.14
CA THR A 114 2.83 -9.74 6.57
C THR A 114 3.34 -10.96 7.36
N ARG A 115 3.01 -12.18 6.91
CA ARG A 115 3.43 -13.42 7.59
C ARG A 115 4.94 -13.56 7.66
N LEU A 116 5.64 -13.27 6.58
CA LEU A 116 7.10 -13.37 6.51
C LEU A 116 7.79 -12.33 7.40
N CYS A 117 7.25 -11.11 7.48
CA CYS A 117 7.86 -10.06 8.30
C CYS A 117 7.56 -10.21 9.80
N LEU A 118 6.45 -10.85 10.21
CA LEU A 118 6.03 -10.94 11.61
C LEU A 118 7.09 -11.50 12.59
N PRO A 119 7.92 -12.49 12.23
CA PRO A 119 9.00 -13.00 13.12
C PRO A 119 10.14 -12.00 13.36
N HIS A 120 10.29 -10.99 12.52
CA HIS A 120 11.36 -10.00 12.56
C HIS A 120 10.99 -8.71 13.29
N PHE A 121 9.73 -8.57 13.75
CA PHE A 121 9.35 -7.46 14.62
C PHE A 121 9.85 -7.71 16.05
N GLY A 122 10.49 -6.69 16.63
CA GLY A 122 10.93 -6.70 18.03
C GLY A 122 9.91 -6.06 18.99
N ASP A 123 10.43 -5.22 19.90
CA ASP A 123 9.61 -4.58 20.94
C ASP A 123 8.78 -3.37 20.44
N TRP A 124 8.89 -3.05 19.18
CA TRP A 124 8.14 -1.98 18.54
C TRP A 124 7.89 -2.29 17.07
N GLY A 125 6.65 -2.32 16.66
CA GLY A 125 6.27 -2.61 15.29
C GLY A 125 5.06 -1.82 14.80
N HIS A 126 5.02 -1.52 13.49
CA HIS A 126 3.86 -0.93 12.86
C HIS A 126 3.67 -1.49 11.45
N ILE A 127 2.54 -2.16 11.23
CA ILE A 127 2.11 -2.63 9.91
C ILE A 127 1.15 -1.60 9.33
N VAL A 128 1.46 -1.06 8.16
CA VAL A 128 0.56 -0.18 7.41
C VAL A 128 0.16 -0.89 6.12
N ASN A 129 -1.13 -1.03 5.90
CA ASN A 129 -1.69 -1.61 4.69
C ASN A 129 -2.25 -0.50 3.80
N MET A 130 -1.85 -0.50 2.51
CA MET A 130 -2.36 0.47 1.54
C MET A 130 -3.71 0.03 1.02
N GLY A 131 -4.75 0.49 1.69
CA GLY A 131 -6.14 0.24 1.34
C GLY A 131 -6.64 1.11 0.19
N SER A 132 -7.95 1.19 0.08
CA SER A 132 -8.64 2.03 -0.90
C SER A 132 -10.08 2.28 -0.47
N VAL A 133 -10.67 3.39 -0.91
CA VAL A 133 -12.12 3.60 -0.83
C VAL A 133 -12.90 2.49 -1.54
N ALA A 134 -12.28 1.75 -2.47
CA ALA A 134 -12.82 0.53 -3.08
C ALA A 134 -13.00 -0.61 -2.07
N GLY A 135 -12.30 -0.62 -0.94
CA GLY A 135 -12.53 -1.54 0.18
C GLY A 135 -13.72 -1.16 1.07
N ARG A 136 -14.42 -0.09 0.74
CA ARG A 136 -15.56 0.44 1.50
C ARG A 136 -16.84 0.57 0.68
N GLN A 137 -16.71 0.81 -0.60
CA GLN A 137 -17.83 1.12 -1.49
C GLN A 137 -17.58 0.53 -2.87
N ALA A 138 -18.62 -0.03 -3.46
CA ALA A 138 -18.58 -0.55 -4.82
C ALA A 138 -18.80 0.55 -5.88
N TYR A 139 -18.29 0.30 -7.08
CA TYR A 139 -18.54 1.09 -8.28
C TYR A 139 -18.51 0.18 -9.52
N PRO A 140 -19.18 0.56 -10.61
CA PRO A 140 -19.21 -0.25 -11.84
C PRO A 140 -17.81 -0.50 -12.44
N GLY A 141 -17.58 -1.72 -12.93
CA GLY A 141 -16.34 -2.11 -13.58
C GLY A 141 -15.16 -2.27 -12.63
N GLY A 142 -15.42 -2.50 -11.35
CA GLY A 142 -14.37 -2.67 -10.33
C GLY A 142 -14.44 -3.99 -9.57
N ALA A 143 -15.22 -4.99 -10.00
CA ALA A 143 -15.58 -6.16 -9.20
C ALA A 143 -14.38 -6.84 -8.52
N SER A 144 -13.38 -7.25 -9.28
CA SER A 144 -12.20 -7.98 -8.75
C SER A 144 -11.36 -7.10 -7.81
N TYR A 145 -11.12 -5.84 -8.20
CA TYR A 145 -10.36 -4.91 -7.37
C TYR A 145 -11.10 -4.56 -6.07
N ILE A 146 -12.41 -4.31 -6.15
CA ILE A 146 -13.26 -4.06 -4.98
C ILE A 146 -13.22 -5.27 -4.05
N ALA A 147 -13.45 -6.48 -4.57
CA ALA A 147 -13.42 -7.70 -3.77
C ALA A 147 -12.06 -7.89 -3.08
N ALA A 148 -10.94 -7.64 -3.80
CA ALA A 148 -9.61 -7.73 -3.22
C ALA A 148 -9.39 -6.69 -2.10
N LYS A 149 -9.85 -5.44 -2.27
CA LYS A 149 -9.71 -4.40 -1.25
C LYS A 149 -10.64 -4.60 -0.03
N PHE A 150 -11.82 -5.21 -0.21
CA PHE A 150 -12.64 -5.68 0.91
C PHE A 150 -11.96 -6.84 1.65
N ALA A 151 -11.34 -7.80 0.92
CA ALA A 151 -10.60 -8.90 1.54
C ALA A 151 -9.40 -8.40 2.35
N GLU A 152 -8.62 -7.44 1.82
CA GLU A 152 -7.52 -6.79 2.53
C GLU A 152 -7.98 -6.13 3.83
N ARG A 153 -9.10 -5.40 3.78
CA ARG A 153 -9.69 -4.76 4.96
C ARG A 153 -10.14 -5.79 5.99
N GLY A 154 -10.84 -6.87 5.56
CA GLY A 154 -11.24 -7.98 6.44
C GLY A 154 -10.03 -8.65 7.10
N PHE A 155 -8.97 -8.92 6.32
CA PHE A 155 -7.72 -9.45 6.84
C PHE A 155 -7.09 -8.51 7.89
N THR A 156 -7.07 -7.21 7.63
CA THR A 156 -6.49 -6.23 8.56
C THR A 156 -7.22 -6.20 9.89
N TYR A 157 -8.56 -6.32 9.89
CA TYR A 157 -9.35 -6.41 11.12
C TYR A 157 -9.03 -7.67 11.90
N ALA A 158 -9.03 -8.84 11.24
CA ALA A 158 -8.69 -10.10 11.88
C ALA A 158 -7.26 -10.09 12.45
N LEU A 159 -6.31 -9.52 11.70
CA LEU A 159 -4.92 -9.41 12.14
C LEU A 159 -4.76 -8.59 13.44
N ARG A 160 -5.58 -7.56 13.66
CA ARG A 160 -5.59 -6.79 14.92
C ARG A 160 -6.00 -7.65 16.11
N GLU A 161 -7.02 -8.52 15.92
CA GLU A 161 -7.45 -9.45 16.97
C GLU A 161 -6.36 -10.49 17.25
N ASP A 162 -5.76 -11.06 16.21
CA ASP A 162 -4.73 -12.10 16.33
C ASP A 162 -3.43 -11.58 16.99
N LEU A 163 -3.10 -10.31 16.79
CA LEU A 163 -1.89 -9.68 17.32
C LEU A 163 -2.11 -8.88 18.62
N LEU A 164 -3.32 -8.94 19.19
CA LEU A 164 -3.60 -8.24 20.44
C LEU A 164 -2.62 -8.70 21.54
N GLY A 165 -1.99 -7.73 22.21
CA GLY A 165 -0.95 -7.98 23.23
C GLY A 165 0.48 -8.08 22.69
N ARG A 166 0.67 -8.15 21.37
CA ARG A 166 1.99 -7.95 20.75
C ARG A 166 2.31 -6.46 20.62
N PRO A 167 3.58 -6.04 20.67
CA PRO A 167 3.97 -4.64 20.52
C PRO A 167 3.92 -4.20 19.05
N ILE A 168 2.78 -4.41 18.38
CA ILE A 168 2.59 -4.10 16.95
C ILE A 168 1.30 -3.32 16.75
N ARG A 169 1.42 -2.13 16.17
CA ARG A 169 0.27 -1.34 15.69
C ARG A 169 -0.08 -1.74 14.26
N ILE A 170 -1.33 -1.57 13.88
CA ILE A 170 -1.80 -1.89 12.54
C ILE A 170 -2.70 -0.76 12.04
N THR A 171 -2.38 -0.20 10.88
CA THR A 171 -3.14 0.89 10.25
C THR A 171 -3.51 0.52 8.82
N THR A 172 -4.70 0.91 8.38
CA THR A 172 -5.06 0.95 6.96
C THR A 172 -5.19 2.39 6.49
N VAL A 173 -4.57 2.74 5.36
CA VAL A 173 -4.75 4.03 4.71
C VAL A 173 -5.56 3.81 3.43
N ASP A 174 -6.84 4.20 3.45
CA ASP A 174 -7.78 4.02 2.36
C ASP A 174 -7.82 5.25 1.46
N ALA A 175 -7.05 5.21 0.37
CA ALA A 175 -6.97 6.31 -0.58
C ALA A 175 -8.13 6.30 -1.60
N GLY A 176 -8.58 7.48 -1.94
CA GLY A 176 -9.42 7.75 -3.09
C GLY A 176 -8.60 7.87 -4.38
N MET A 177 -8.89 8.91 -5.19
CA MET A 177 -8.20 9.14 -6.46
C MET A 177 -6.85 9.82 -6.22
N VAL A 178 -5.79 9.10 -6.56
CA VAL A 178 -4.40 9.55 -6.47
C VAL A 178 -3.77 9.46 -7.86
N ASN A 179 -3.21 10.55 -8.35
CA ASN A 179 -2.53 10.56 -9.64
C ASN A 179 -1.15 9.89 -9.50
N THR A 180 -1.04 8.67 -10.03
CA THR A 180 0.17 7.85 -10.04
C THR A 180 0.18 6.93 -11.27
N GLU A 181 1.24 6.14 -11.46
CA GLU A 181 1.28 5.09 -12.50
C GLU A 181 0.16 4.01 -12.35
N PHE A 182 -0.63 4.03 -11.28
CA PHE A 182 -1.69 3.05 -11.03
C PHE A 182 -2.73 3.00 -12.14
N SER A 183 -3.18 4.16 -12.65
CA SER A 183 -4.13 4.21 -13.76
C SER A 183 -3.53 3.67 -15.05
N LEU A 184 -2.27 3.97 -15.33
CA LEU A 184 -1.55 3.42 -16.49
C LEU A 184 -1.44 1.89 -16.43
N VAL A 185 -1.16 1.33 -15.25
CA VAL A 185 -1.15 -0.13 -15.03
C VAL A 185 -2.55 -0.71 -15.21
N ARG A 186 -3.59 -0.05 -14.67
CA ARG A 186 -4.99 -0.46 -14.77
C ARG A 186 -5.44 -0.62 -16.21
N PHE A 187 -5.05 0.31 -17.06
CA PHE A 187 -5.40 0.31 -18.50
C PHE A 187 -4.31 -0.30 -19.38
N LYS A 188 -3.43 -1.12 -18.81
CA LYS A 188 -2.43 -1.93 -19.55
C LYS A 188 -1.51 -1.09 -20.46
N GLY A 189 -1.21 0.15 -20.04
CA GLY A 189 -0.35 1.08 -20.78
C GLY A 189 -1.08 2.07 -21.68
N ASP A 190 -2.39 2.03 -21.76
CA ASP A 190 -3.20 3.03 -22.48
C ASP A 190 -3.19 4.36 -21.70
N ALA A 191 -2.37 5.29 -22.17
CA ALA A 191 -2.16 6.58 -21.50
C ALA A 191 -3.40 7.48 -21.62
N GLU A 192 -4.12 7.44 -22.74
CA GLU A 192 -5.32 8.26 -22.94
C GLU A 192 -6.43 7.88 -21.96
N GLN A 193 -6.69 6.58 -21.80
CA GLN A 193 -7.62 6.09 -20.79
C GLN A 193 -7.14 6.39 -19.36
N ALA A 194 -5.84 6.28 -19.10
CA ALA A 194 -5.29 6.56 -17.78
C ALA A 194 -5.45 8.03 -17.38
N ASP A 195 -5.22 8.96 -18.31
CA ASP A 195 -5.32 10.40 -18.10
C ASP A 195 -6.79 10.83 -17.97
N SER A 196 -7.70 10.24 -18.73
CA SER A 196 -9.14 10.55 -18.69
C SER A 196 -9.76 10.30 -17.31
N VAL A 197 -9.15 9.45 -16.48
CA VAL A 197 -9.58 9.23 -15.11
C VAL A 197 -9.56 10.52 -14.28
N TYR A 198 -8.60 11.40 -14.56
CA TYR A 198 -8.34 12.62 -13.80
C TYR A 198 -8.92 13.90 -14.42
N GLU A 199 -9.53 13.81 -15.59
CA GLU A 199 -10.15 14.97 -16.26
C GLU A 199 -11.22 15.64 -15.38
N GLY A 200 -11.14 16.96 -15.24
CA GLY A 200 -12.08 17.77 -14.47
C GLY A 200 -12.04 17.53 -12.96
N ILE A 201 -10.94 16.99 -12.45
CA ILE A 201 -10.70 16.84 -11.01
C ILE A 201 -9.29 17.32 -10.65
N ASP A 202 -9.12 17.68 -9.38
CA ASP A 202 -7.82 17.90 -8.74
C ASP A 202 -7.52 16.67 -7.88
N PRO A 203 -6.79 15.66 -8.43
CA PRO A 203 -6.53 14.42 -7.72
C PRO A 203 -5.47 14.62 -6.65
N MET A 204 -5.51 13.80 -5.61
CA MET A 204 -4.42 13.74 -4.65
C MET A 204 -3.13 13.26 -5.32
N THR A 205 -2.00 13.63 -4.72
CA THR A 205 -0.67 13.17 -5.10
C THR A 205 -0.25 11.95 -4.27
N ALA A 206 0.86 11.32 -4.65
CA ALA A 206 1.46 10.26 -3.85
C ALA A 206 1.96 10.78 -2.49
N GLU A 207 2.42 12.01 -2.46
CA GLU A 207 2.92 12.72 -1.28
C GLU A 207 1.79 12.94 -0.27
N ASP A 208 0.59 13.33 -0.67
CA ASP A 208 -0.58 13.50 0.22
C ASP A 208 -0.91 12.19 0.97
N ILE A 209 -0.75 11.06 0.30
CA ILE A 209 -0.99 9.75 0.93
C ILE A 209 0.19 9.37 1.82
N SER A 210 1.42 9.67 1.40
CA SER A 210 2.61 9.48 2.22
C SER A 210 2.50 10.25 3.53
N ASP A 211 2.02 11.49 3.52
CA ASP A 211 1.78 12.30 4.73
C ASP A 211 0.78 11.62 5.67
N SER A 212 -0.27 11.00 5.11
CA SER A 212 -1.24 10.23 5.89
C SER A 212 -0.62 8.99 6.55
N VAL A 213 0.28 8.30 5.85
CA VAL A 213 1.06 7.17 6.40
C VAL A 213 1.98 7.67 7.51
N MET A 214 2.72 8.75 7.28
CA MET A 214 3.62 9.34 8.28
C MET A 214 2.84 9.84 9.51
N PHE A 215 1.66 10.43 9.32
CA PHE A 215 0.78 10.78 10.43
C PHE A 215 0.47 9.57 11.32
N ALA A 216 0.09 8.42 10.76
CA ALA A 216 -0.19 7.22 11.56
C ALA A 216 1.05 6.71 12.30
N LEU A 217 2.19 6.70 11.61
CA LEU A 217 3.46 6.20 12.16
C LEU A 217 3.97 7.02 13.34
N THR A 218 3.80 8.35 13.29
CA THR A 218 4.32 9.28 14.30
C THR A 218 3.42 9.50 15.51
N ARG A 219 2.23 8.89 15.55
CA ARG A 219 1.36 9.03 16.73
C ARG A 219 2.00 8.40 17.98
N PRO A 220 1.73 8.93 19.19
CA PRO A 220 2.23 8.36 20.44
C PRO A 220 1.96 6.86 20.53
N TRP A 221 2.89 6.10 21.13
CA TRP A 221 2.88 4.63 21.10
C TRP A 221 1.57 3.99 21.58
N HIS A 222 0.95 4.55 22.60
CA HIS A 222 -0.32 4.04 23.14
C HIS A 222 -1.53 4.25 22.23
N MET A 223 -1.35 4.97 21.12
CA MET A 223 -2.41 5.31 20.16
C MET A 223 -2.23 4.51 18.89
N ASN A 224 -3.17 3.61 18.57
CA ASN A 224 -3.27 2.99 17.26
C ASN A 224 -4.24 3.78 16.39
N VAL A 225 -3.80 4.23 15.25
CA VAL A 225 -4.68 4.80 14.22
C VAL A 225 -5.17 3.65 13.35
N ASP A 226 -6.41 3.24 13.54
CA ASP A 226 -6.93 2.06 12.86
C ASP A 226 -7.08 2.25 11.37
N GLU A 227 -7.71 3.36 10.99
CA GLU A 227 -8.04 3.65 9.60
C GLU A 227 -7.92 5.15 9.32
N ILE A 228 -7.34 5.47 8.16
CA ILE A 228 -7.35 6.81 7.59
C ILE A 228 -8.02 6.71 6.22
N VAL A 229 -9.07 7.50 6.00
CA VAL A 229 -9.76 7.56 4.72
C VAL A 229 -9.53 8.93 4.11
N VAL A 230 -8.82 8.99 2.98
CA VAL A 230 -8.47 10.23 2.30
C VAL A 230 -9.02 10.21 0.89
N LYS A 231 -9.71 11.29 0.50
CA LYS A 231 -10.29 11.44 -0.83
C LYS A 231 -10.01 12.82 -1.38
N ALA A 232 -9.89 12.94 -2.70
CA ALA A 232 -9.92 14.24 -3.34
C ALA A 232 -11.17 15.02 -2.93
N ARG A 233 -11.07 16.35 -2.81
CA ARG A 233 -12.15 17.22 -2.31
C ARG A 233 -13.49 17.01 -3.05
N ASN A 234 -13.42 16.78 -4.35
CA ASN A 234 -14.58 16.58 -5.22
C ASN A 234 -14.96 15.10 -5.42
N GLN A 235 -14.38 14.17 -4.63
CA GLN A 235 -14.74 12.74 -4.65
C GLN A 235 -15.62 12.37 -3.45
N ALA A 236 -16.87 12.02 -3.68
CA ALA A 236 -17.79 11.56 -2.63
C ALA A 236 -17.62 10.05 -2.33
N SER A 237 -17.41 9.22 -3.37
CA SER A 237 -17.24 7.77 -3.24
C SER A 237 -16.30 7.23 -4.33
N GLY A 238 -16.04 5.93 -4.35
CA GLY A 238 -15.25 5.29 -5.40
C GLY A 238 -15.79 5.49 -6.83
N GLY A 239 -17.09 5.72 -6.97
CA GLY A 239 -17.76 5.91 -8.26
C GLY A 239 -18.42 7.28 -8.46
N ARG A 240 -18.52 8.12 -7.42
CA ARG A 240 -19.19 9.41 -7.48
C ARG A 240 -18.22 10.57 -7.31
N ILE A 241 -18.01 11.28 -8.40
CA ILE A 241 -17.04 12.38 -8.49
C ILE A 241 -17.73 13.56 -9.15
N LEU A 242 -17.52 14.76 -8.60
CA LEU A 242 -17.89 16.01 -9.27
C LEU A 242 -16.73 16.42 -10.18
N ARG A 243 -16.98 16.47 -11.49
CA ARG A 243 -16.00 16.97 -12.46
C ARG A 243 -16.31 18.43 -12.74
N GLU A 244 -15.29 19.24 -12.63
CA GLU A 244 -15.37 20.66 -13.02
C GLU A 244 -15.08 20.78 -14.52
N PRO A 245 -15.75 21.70 -15.25
CA PRO A 245 -15.56 21.87 -16.69
C PRO A 245 -14.13 22.32 -17.04
#